data_82980ede956cedaa1e42ff764b54dd4f
#
_entry.id   82980ede956cedaa1e42ff764b54dd4f
#
_cell.length_a   1.000
_cell.length_b   1.000
_cell.length_c   1.000
_cell.angle_alpha   90.00
_cell.angle_beta   90.00
_cell.angle_gamma   90.00
#
_symmetry.space_group_name_H-M   'P 1'
#
loop_
_entity.id
_entity.type
_entity.pdbx_description
1 polymer ?
#
loop_
_entity_poly.entity_id
_entity_poly.type
_entity_poly.pdbx_seq_one_letter_code
_entity_poly.pdbx_strand_id
1 'polypeptide(L)'
;MCLYEPNKKIFLAGDHILNDITPNIQLWSDEWNPLMEYLASLDKVNELDIELVLPGHRGIFKSCKERIQELKHHHQKRLDEIISILGKGKKNAFQVASQMSWDIICDSWDKFPFSQKWFATGEAIAHLKYLREKGTIRREMRRQRIVFSTNVSHAI
;
A
#
# COMPACT_ATOMS: atom_id res chain seq x y z
N MET A 1 10.08 13.40 4.16
CA MET A 1 11.05 14.20 3.36
C MET A 1 12.25 13.31 3.08
N CYS A 2 12.74 13.31 1.82
CA CYS A 2 13.97 12.62 1.44
C CYS A 2 15.01 13.64 0.98
N LEU A 3 16.30 13.31 1.11
CA LEU A 3 17.42 14.14 0.64
C LEU A 3 18.35 13.28 -0.19
N TYR A 4 18.85 13.82 -1.30
CA TYR A 4 19.80 13.14 -2.18
C TYR A 4 21.07 13.99 -2.34
N GLU A 5 22.23 13.36 -2.09
CA GLU A 5 23.56 13.92 -2.32
C GLU A 5 24.16 13.30 -3.59
N PRO A 6 24.20 14.03 -4.71
CA PRO A 6 24.52 13.47 -6.02
C PRO A 6 26.01 13.10 -6.17
N ASN A 7 26.93 13.82 -5.53
CA ASN A 7 28.37 13.56 -5.66
C ASN A 7 28.79 12.28 -4.95
N LYS A 8 28.17 11.97 -3.82
CA LYS A 8 28.40 10.76 -3.02
C LYS A 8 27.38 9.67 -3.30
N LYS A 9 26.33 9.95 -4.11
CA LYS A 9 25.24 9.06 -4.44
C LYS A 9 24.53 8.48 -3.21
N ILE A 10 24.40 9.33 -2.17
CA ILE A 10 23.77 8.95 -0.91
C ILE A 10 22.34 9.46 -0.87
N PHE A 11 21.41 8.58 -0.51
CA PHE A 11 19.99 8.92 -0.36
C PHE A 11 19.51 8.72 1.07
N LEU A 12 19.14 9.83 1.74
CA LEU A 12 18.47 9.80 3.03
C LEU A 12 16.98 9.60 2.80
N ALA A 13 16.52 8.37 2.96
CA ALA A 13 15.18 7.95 2.56
C ALA A 13 14.10 8.24 3.61
N GLY A 14 14.45 8.52 4.89
CA GLY A 14 13.47 8.53 5.97
C GLY A 14 12.66 7.23 5.96
N ASP A 15 11.34 7.33 6.11
CA ASP A 15 10.44 6.16 6.03
C ASP A 15 9.90 5.90 4.62
N HIS A 16 10.41 6.60 3.60
CA HIS A 16 9.95 6.42 2.22
C HIS A 16 10.40 5.09 1.62
N ILE A 17 11.66 4.70 1.83
CA ILE A 17 12.21 3.41 1.39
C ILE A 17 12.95 2.79 2.57
N LEU A 18 12.42 1.68 3.09
CA LEU A 18 12.99 0.91 4.19
C LEU A 18 13.54 -0.41 3.67
N ASN A 19 14.60 -0.93 4.30
CA ASN A 19 15.30 -2.12 3.83
C ASN A 19 14.42 -3.38 3.89
N ASP A 20 13.93 -3.73 5.08
CA ASP A 20 13.32 -5.05 5.35
C ASP A 20 11.81 -5.00 5.52
N ILE A 21 11.23 -3.79 5.68
CA ILE A 21 9.80 -3.61 5.91
C ILE A 21 9.19 -2.66 4.89
N THR A 22 7.90 -2.81 4.66
CA THR A 22 7.14 -1.92 3.77
C THR A 22 6.59 -0.74 4.57
N PRO A 23 6.78 0.51 4.11
CA PRO A 23 6.13 1.67 4.70
C PRO A 23 4.62 1.53 4.69
N ASN A 24 3.96 1.91 5.77
CA ASN A 24 2.51 1.87 5.85
C ASN A 24 1.92 3.07 5.09
N ILE A 25 1.13 2.80 4.06
CA ILE A 25 0.48 3.80 3.22
C ILE A 25 -0.98 3.93 3.63
N GLN A 26 -1.33 4.99 4.35
CA GLN A 26 -2.68 5.24 4.85
C GLN A 26 -3.34 6.43 4.19
N LEU A 27 -4.68 6.41 4.12
CA LEU A 27 -5.49 7.54 3.69
C LEU A 27 -5.84 8.42 4.88
N TRP A 28 -5.35 9.67 4.88
CA TRP A 28 -5.66 10.71 5.87
C TRP A 28 -6.70 11.72 5.39
N SER A 29 -6.88 11.85 4.08
CA SER A 29 -7.85 12.75 3.45
C SER A 29 -8.36 12.15 2.15
N ASP A 30 -9.66 12.36 1.83
CA ASP A 30 -10.24 11.93 0.55
C ASP A 30 -9.74 12.75 -0.66
N GLU A 31 -9.02 13.86 -0.43
CA GLU A 31 -8.46 14.73 -1.49
C GLU A 31 -7.25 14.12 -2.19
N TRP A 32 -6.52 13.25 -1.52
CA TRP A 32 -5.24 12.71 -1.97
C TRP A 32 -5.33 11.20 -2.24
N ASN A 33 -4.55 10.71 -3.20
CA ASN A 33 -4.38 9.26 -3.41
C ASN A 33 -2.98 8.84 -2.95
N PRO A 34 -2.82 8.47 -1.67
CA PRO A 34 -1.50 8.26 -1.08
C PRO A 34 -0.72 7.13 -1.75
N LEU A 35 -1.38 6.07 -2.20
CA LEU A 35 -0.71 4.98 -2.90
C LEU A 35 -0.25 5.40 -4.29
N MET A 36 -1.07 6.16 -5.02
CA MET A 36 -0.66 6.68 -6.35
C MET A 36 0.54 7.60 -6.24
N GLU A 37 0.54 8.51 -5.27
CA GLU A 37 1.64 9.43 -5.02
C GLU A 37 2.90 8.71 -4.55
N TYR A 38 2.75 7.70 -3.67
CA TYR A 38 3.86 6.88 -3.23
C TYR A 38 4.53 6.14 -4.39
N LEU A 39 3.76 5.47 -5.24
CA LEU A 39 4.27 4.75 -6.40
C LEU A 39 4.95 5.71 -7.39
N ALA A 40 4.36 6.87 -7.67
CA ALA A 40 4.98 7.89 -8.52
C ALA A 40 6.27 8.47 -7.91
N SER A 41 6.33 8.58 -6.57
CA SER A 41 7.54 9.00 -5.86
C SER A 41 8.65 7.95 -5.93
N LEU A 42 8.32 6.66 -5.85
CA LEU A 42 9.27 5.56 -6.07
C LEU A 42 9.85 5.61 -7.49
N ASP A 43 9.03 5.91 -8.51
CA ASP A 43 9.49 6.07 -9.90
C ASP A 43 10.52 7.19 -10.02
N LYS A 44 10.27 8.34 -9.40
CA LYS A 44 11.23 9.46 -9.38
C LYS A 44 12.57 9.09 -8.72
N VAL A 45 12.52 8.36 -7.60
CA VAL A 45 13.75 7.91 -6.92
C VAL A 45 14.50 6.86 -7.75
N ASN A 46 13.79 6.02 -8.49
CA ASN A 46 14.38 4.99 -9.36
C ASN A 46 15.24 5.58 -10.51
N GLU A 47 14.99 6.85 -10.88
CA GLU A 47 15.79 7.58 -11.89
C GLU A 47 17.12 8.09 -11.33
N LEU A 48 17.29 8.12 -9.99
CA LEU A 48 18.50 8.61 -9.34
C LEU A 48 19.60 7.54 -9.35
N ASP A 49 20.85 8.01 -9.40
CA ASP A 49 22.04 7.15 -9.28
C ASP A 49 22.45 7.02 -7.81
N ILE A 50 21.80 6.08 -7.11
CA ILE A 50 21.97 5.87 -5.65
C ILE A 50 22.84 4.66 -5.40
N GLU A 51 23.95 4.84 -4.66
CA GLU A 51 24.84 3.78 -4.22
C GLU A 51 24.59 3.38 -2.75
N LEU A 52 24.09 4.31 -1.93
CA LEU A 52 23.85 4.07 -0.51
C LEU A 52 22.55 4.68 -0.06
N VAL A 53 21.69 3.89 0.57
CA VAL A 53 20.43 4.33 1.19
C VAL A 53 20.56 4.37 2.70
N LEU A 54 20.19 5.50 3.29
CA LEU A 54 20.11 5.73 4.73
C LEU A 54 18.61 5.87 5.11
N PRO A 55 17.95 4.77 5.50
CA PRO A 55 16.54 4.82 5.91
C PRO A 55 16.38 5.36 7.33
N GLY A 56 15.19 5.81 7.69
CA GLY A 56 14.85 6.27 9.04
C GLY A 56 14.82 5.15 10.08
N HIS A 57 14.55 3.93 9.64
CA HIS A 57 14.50 2.72 10.47
C HIS A 57 15.19 1.55 9.76
N ARG A 58 15.68 0.58 10.55
CA ARG A 58 16.41 -0.60 10.07
C ARG A 58 17.82 -0.27 9.54
N GLY A 59 18.43 -1.21 8.86
CA GLY A 59 19.81 -1.08 8.40
C GLY A 59 19.97 -0.30 7.10
N ILE A 60 21.12 0.31 6.92
CA ILE A 60 21.53 0.92 5.65
C ILE A 60 21.72 -0.15 4.57
N PHE A 61 21.50 0.19 3.30
CA PHE A 61 21.62 -0.75 2.18
C PHE A 61 22.02 -0.06 0.87
N LYS A 62 22.37 -0.86 -0.15
CA LYS A 62 22.88 -0.37 -1.44
C LYS A 62 21.94 -0.64 -2.62
N SER A 63 21.14 -1.68 -2.56
CA SER A 63 20.29 -2.14 -3.67
C SER A 63 18.99 -1.31 -3.77
N CYS A 64 19.11 0.01 -3.97
CA CYS A 64 17.94 0.91 -3.97
C CYS A 64 16.92 0.56 -5.06
N LYS A 65 17.39 0.30 -6.29
CA LYS A 65 16.50 0.01 -7.44
C LYS A 65 15.77 -1.32 -7.27
N GLU A 66 16.47 -2.35 -6.83
CA GLU A 66 15.89 -3.66 -6.51
C GLU A 66 14.82 -3.51 -5.43
N ARG A 67 15.14 -2.76 -4.36
CA ARG A 67 14.19 -2.51 -3.28
C ARG A 67 12.93 -1.76 -3.74
N ILE A 68 13.07 -0.79 -4.63
CA ILE A 68 11.94 -0.10 -5.25
C ILE A 68 11.04 -1.09 -6.01
N GLN A 69 11.60 -2.01 -6.78
CA GLN A 69 10.82 -3.02 -7.51
C GLN A 69 10.09 -3.97 -6.54
N GLU A 70 10.72 -4.38 -5.44
CA GLU A 70 10.08 -5.18 -4.39
C GLU A 70 8.88 -4.45 -3.76
N LEU A 71 9.04 -3.17 -3.41
CA LEU A 71 7.97 -2.35 -2.86
C LEU A 71 6.80 -2.20 -3.85
N LYS A 72 7.08 -1.92 -5.12
CA LYS A 72 6.06 -1.85 -6.18
C LYS A 72 5.32 -3.18 -6.35
N HIS A 73 6.06 -4.28 -6.35
CA HIS A 73 5.50 -5.63 -6.44
C HIS A 73 4.63 -5.98 -5.22
N HIS A 74 5.06 -5.60 -4.01
CA HIS A 74 4.27 -5.75 -2.80
C HIS A 74 2.91 -5.07 -2.94
N HIS A 75 2.87 -3.80 -3.35
CA HIS A 75 1.61 -3.08 -3.53
C HIS A 75 0.76 -3.69 -4.65
N GLN A 76 1.36 -4.16 -5.75
CA GLN A 76 0.61 -4.85 -6.81
C GLN A 76 -0.06 -6.12 -6.27
N LYS A 77 0.65 -6.96 -5.49
CA LYS A 77 0.05 -8.13 -4.84
C LYS A 77 -1.14 -7.77 -3.95
N ARG A 78 -1.03 -6.67 -3.17
CA ARG A 78 -2.13 -6.14 -2.35
C ARG A 78 -3.35 -5.76 -3.19
N LEU A 79 -3.13 -5.09 -4.33
CA LEU A 79 -4.20 -4.71 -5.26
C LEU A 79 -4.91 -5.95 -5.84
N ASP A 80 -4.15 -6.95 -6.27
CA ASP A 80 -4.68 -8.20 -6.83
C ASP A 80 -5.47 -9.00 -5.78
N GLU A 81 -4.99 -9.04 -4.54
CA GLU A 81 -5.66 -9.66 -3.41
C GLU A 81 -7.02 -8.98 -3.13
N ILE A 82 -7.06 -7.65 -3.10
CA ILE A 82 -8.32 -6.88 -2.92
C ILE A 82 -9.30 -7.17 -4.03
N ILE A 83 -8.86 -7.21 -5.30
CA ILE A 83 -9.73 -7.54 -6.44
C ILE A 83 -10.32 -8.95 -6.27
N SER A 84 -9.50 -9.93 -5.88
CA SER A 84 -9.94 -11.30 -5.59
C SER A 84 -10.97 -11.35 -4.46
N ILE A 85 -10.75 -10.61 -3.37
CA ILE A 85 -11.67 -10.53 -2.23
C ILE A 85 -13.01 -9.91 -2.64
N LEU A 86 -13.00 -8.83 -3.44
CA LEU A 86 -14.20 -8.16 -3.94
C LEU A 86 -14.93 -8.96 -5.02
N GLY A 87 -14.24 -9.84 -5.73
CA GLY A 87 -14.84 -10.80 -6.67
C GLY A 87 -15.82 -11.77 -5.98
N LYS A 88 -15.66 -12.00 -4.67
CA LYS A 88 -16.56 -12.82 -3.84
C LYS A 88 -17.78 -12.05 -3.31
N GLY A 89 -17.94 -10.78 -3.67
CA GLY A 89 -19.08 -9.93 -3.30
C GLY A 89 -18.67 -8.60 -2.65
N LYS A 90 -19.68 -7.74 -2.47
CA LYS A 90 -19.48 -6.40 -1.91
C LYS A 90 -18.99 -6.44 -0.47
N LYS A 91 -18.00 -5.61 -0.15
CA LYS A 91 -17.40 -5.52 1.20
C LYS A 91 -17.06 -4.08 1.56
N ASN A 92 -17.10 -3.76 2.85
CA ASN A 92 -16.51 -2.54 3.38
C ASN A 92 -14.99 -2.71 3.59
N ALA A 93 -14.27 -1.61 3.85
CA ALA A 93 -12.82 -1.65 3.98
C ALA A 93 -12.32 -2.56 5.11
N PHE A 94 -13.01 -2.57 6.26
CA PHE A 94 -12.67 -3.45 7.37
C PHE A 94 -12.81 -4.95 7.01
N GLN A 95 -13.88 -5.29 6.27
CA GLN A 95 -14.09 -6.65 5.76
C GLN A 95 -13.07 -7.04 4.68
N VAL A 96 -12.57 -6.09 3.91
CA VAL A 96 -11.46 -6.33 2.98
C VAL A 96 -10.19 -6.59 3.78
N ALA A 97 -9.82 -5.69 4.70
CA ALA A 97 -8.64 -5.84 5.54
C ALA A 97 -8.61 -7.18 6.32
N SER A 98 -9.78 -7.64 6.80
CA SER A 98 -9.87 -8.92 7.53
C SER A 98 -9.62 -10.17 6.69
N GLN A 99 -9.59 -10.03 5.36
CA GLN A 99 -9.37 -11.12 4.42
C GLN A 99 -8.05 -10.99 3.65
N MET A 100 -7.34 -9.88 3.81
CA MET A 100 -6.01 -9.67 3.28
C MET A 100 -4.96 -10.40 4.12
N SER A 101 -3.85 -10.74 3.49
CA SER A 101 -2.68 -11.32 4.15
C SER A 101 -1.90 -10.22 4.89
N TRP A 102 -1.49 -10.49 6.11
CA TRP A 102 -0.68 -9.56 6.92
C TRP A 102 0.54 -10.29 7.47
N ASP A 103 1.67 -9.61 7.46
CA ASP A 103 2.94 -10.16 7.97
C ASP A 103 2.97 -10.08 9.52
N ILE A 104 1.93 -10.63 10.14
CA ILE A 104 1.74 -10.69 11.59
C ILE A 104 1.35 -12.10 11.97
N ILE A 105 2.10 -12.69 12.88
CA ILE A 105 1.80 -14.04 13.41
C ILE A 105 0.57 -13.95 14.32
N CYS A 106 -0.58 -14.39 13.80
CA CYS A 106 -1.85 -14.41 14.52
C CYS A 106 -2.79 -15.49 14.00
N ASP A 107 -3.46 -16.22 14.87
CA ASP A 107 -4.33 -17.35 14.49
C ASP A 107 -5.59 -16.91 13.73
N SER A 108 -6.08 -15.69 13.97
CA SER A 108 -7.30 -15.18 13.34
C SER A 108 -7.38 -13.65 13.43
N TRP A 109 -8.21 -13.06 12.56
CA TRP A 109 -8.48 -11.63 12.61
C TRP A 109 -9.07 -11.17 13.96
N ASP A 110 -9.84 -12.00 14.66
CA ASP A 110 -10.42 -11.64 15.95
C ASP A 110 -9.34 -11.43 17.01
N LYS A 111 -8.27 -12.22 16.96
CA LYS A 111 -7.10 -12.11 17.84
C LYS A 111 -6.08 -11.06 17.38
N PHE A 112 -6.27 -10.50 16.18
CA PHE A 112 -5.37 -9.48 15.63
C PHE A 112 -5.34 -8.23 16.54
N PRO A 113 -4.17 -7.68 16.92
CA PRO A 113 -4.09 -6.54 17.82
C PRO A 113 -4.90 -5.35 17.32
N PHE A 114 -5.58 -4.64 18.22
CA PHE A 114 -6.48 -3.55 17.87
C PHE A 114 -5.79 -2.45 17.05
N SER A 115 -4.60 -2.01 17.46
CA SER A 115 -3.80 -1.04 16.73
C SER A 115 -3.45 -1.52 15.31
N GLN A 116 -3.14 -2.81 15.16
CA GLN A 116 -2.82 -3.40 13.86
C GLN A 116 -4.06 -3.52 12.95
N LYS A 117 -5.25 -3.79 13.51
CA LYS A 117 -6.52 -3.70 12.74
C LYS A 117 -6.74 -2.31 12.17
N TRP A 118 -6.41 -1.28 12.94
CA TRP A 118 -6.53 0.11 12.49
C TRP A 118 -5.56 0.40 11.33
N PHE A 119 -4.27 0.02 11.46
CA PHE A 119 -3.28 0.17 10.40
C PHE A 119 -3.67 -0.62 9.14
N ALA A 120 -4.03 -1.89 9.29
CA ALA A 120 -4.46 -2.76 8.21
C ALA A 120 -5.68 -2.20 7.46
N THR A 121 -6.66 -1.66 8.20
CA THR A 121 -7.85 -1.05 7.59
C THR A 121 -7.50 0.23 6.84
N GLY A 122 -6.62 1.07 7.40
CA GLY A 122 -6.14 2.29 6.74
C GLY A 122 -5.39 2.00 5.44
N GLU A 123 -4.54 0.98 5.44
CA GLU A 123 -3.84 0.52 4.24
C GLU A 123 -4.81 -0.04 3.20
N ALA A 124 -5.79 -0.86 3.62
CA ALA A 124 -6.83 -1.35 2.71
C ALA A 124 -7.62 -0.19 2.07
N ILE A 125 -7.95 0.88 2.82
CA ILE A 125 -8.63 2.06 2.30
C ILE A 125 -7.79 2.78 1.24
N ALA A 126 -6.48 2.92 1.44
CA ALA A 126 -5.58 3.55 0.47
C ALA A 126 -5.54 2.78 -0.86
N HIS A 127 -5.45 1.45 -0.79
CA HIS A 127 -5.47 0.58 -1.96
C HIS A 127 -6.84 0.56 -2.66
N LEU A 128 -7.95 0.54 -1.90
CA LEU A 128 -9.31 0.65 -2.45
C LEU A 128 -9.52 1.99 -3.16
N LYS A 129 -9.00 3.09 -2.61
CA LYS A 129 -9.04 4.39 -3.28
C LYS A 129 -8.28 4.36 -4.60
N TYR A 130 -7.09 3.80 -4.62
CA TYR A 130 -6.29 3.63 -5.83
C TYR A 130 -7.05 2.86 -6.91
N LEU A 131 -7.61 1.68 -6.58
CA LEU A 131 -8.39 0.86 -7.51
C LEU A 131 -9.64 1.57 -8.03
N ARG A 132 -10.31 2.33 -7.18
CA ARG A 132 -11.48 3.14 -7.57
C ARG A 132 -11.10 4.20 -8.60
N GLU A 133 -10.03 4.94 -8.39
CA GLU A 133 -9.56 5.99 -9.30
C GLU A 133 -9.00 5.42 -10.60
N LYS A 134 -8.48 4.21 -10.59
CA LYS A 134 -8.14 3.43 -11.80
C LYS A 134 -9.36 2.85 -12.51
N GLY A 135 -10.57 3.02 -11.96
CA GLY A 135 -11.80 2.49 -12.57
C GLY A 135 -11.98 0.98 -12.45
N THR A 136 -11.16 0.28 -11.65
CA THR A 136 -11.24 -1.19 -11.49
C THR A 136 -12.39 -1.60 -10.59
N ILE A 137 -12.69 -0.78 -9.58
CA ILE A 137 -13.75 -1.02 -8.60
C ILE A 137 -14.65 0.22 -8.46
N ARG A 138 -15.84 0.02 -7.91
CA ARG A 138 -16.76 1.09 -7.56
C ARG A 138 -17.01 1.15 -6.06
N ARG A 139 -17.32 2.36 -5.58
CA ARG A 139 -17.73 2.67 -4.20
C ARG A 139 -19.20 3.05 -4.21
N GLU A 140 -19.96 2.51 -3.28
CA GLU A 140 -21.37 2.86 -3.09
C GLU A 140 -21.70 2.99 -1.59
N MET A 141 -22.73 3.79 -1.27
CA MET A 141 -23.31 3.85 0.07
C MET A 141 -24.43 2.83 0.18
N ARG A 142 -24.34 1.91 1.15
CA ARG A 142 -25.39 0.92 1.42
C ARG A 142 -25.66 0.84 2.91
N ARG A 143 -26.90 1.12 3.33
CA ARG A 143 -27.33 1.11 4.73
C ARG A 143 -26.35 1.90 5.64
N GLN A 144 -26.03 3.13 5.26
CA GLN A 144 -25.12 4.04 5.95
C GLN A 144 -23.65 3.53 6.06
N ARG A 145 -23.25 2.58 5.22
CA ARG A 145 -21.87 2.06 5.16
C ARG A 145 -21.34 2.17 3.73
N ILE A 146 -20.10 2.56 3.63
CA ILE A 146 -19.36 2.53 2.36
C ILE A 146 -18.98 1.09 2.06
N VAL A 147 -19.35 0.59 0.88
CA VAL A 147 -18.96 -0.72 0.37
C VAL A 147 -18.35 -0.59 -1.03
N PHE A 148 -17.51 -1.54 -1.36
CA PHE A 148 -16.81 -1.63 -2.63
C PHE A 148 -17.17 -2.93 -3.36
N SER A 149 -17.12 -2.90 -4.69
CA SER A 149 -17.29 -4.06 -5.56
C SER A 149 -16.49 -3.88 -6.85
N THR A 150 -16.15 -4.97 -7.51
CA THR A 150 -15.53 -4.93 -8.84
C THR A 150 -16.48 -4.31 -9.87
N ASN A 151 -15.91 -3.67 -10.90
CA ASN A 151 -16.70 -3.14 -12.04
C ASN A 151 -17.05 -4.22 -13.06
N VAL A 152 -16.49 -5.43 -12.94
CA VAL A 152 -16.84 -6.54 -13.82
C VAL A 152 -18.23 -7.03 -13.43
N SER A 153 -19.23 -6.70 -14.25
CA SER A 153 -20.48 -7.43 -14.26
C SER A 153 -20.13 -8.87 -14.66
N HIS A 154 -20.33 -9.83 -13.76
CA HIS A 154 -20.45 -11.20 -14.21
C HIS A 154 -21.64 -11.23 -15.19
N ALA A 155 -21.34 -11.26 -16.48
CA ALA A 155 -22.29 -11.75 -17.45
C ALA A 155 -22.58 -13.20 -17.05
N ILE A 156 -23.82 -13.42 -16.62
CA ILE A 156 -24.42 -14.73 -16.37
C ILE A 156 -24.58 -15.42 -17.73
#